data_e5daf4258225b60721c8acb1e36d98c1
#
_entry.id   e5daf4258225b60721c8acb1e36d98c1
#
_cell.length_a   1.000
_cell.length_b   1.000
_cell.length_c   1.000
_cell.angle_alpha   90.00
_cell.angle_beta   90.00
_cell.angle_gamma   90.00
#
_symmetry.space_group_name_H-M   'P 1'
#
loop_
_entity.id
_entity.type
_entity.pdbx_description
1 polymer ?
#
loop_
_entity_poly.entity_id
_entity_poly.type
_entity_poly.pdbx_seq_one_letter_code
_entity_poly.pdbx_strand_id
1 'polypeptide(L)'
;RGNTSRSIIQMVRQAGARAVTFASYSAPLTHPCVYGIDMQTRSEFIASGVREEEVAARIGADRVLFQDLRDMEAAVRRQNRAVRSFCTACFSGEYPSGDVSPDYLEQIEREREQLKQKQKELALTFG
;
A
#
# COMPACT_ATOMS: atom_id res chain seq x y z
N ARG A 1 1.79 -5.00 -3.31
CA ARG A 1 2.02 -6.41 -3.70
C ARG A 1 2.99 -7.14 -2.76
N GLY A 2 3.88 -6.42 -2.06
CA GLY A 2 4.88 -7.01 -1.16
C GLY A 2 6.03 -7.75 -1.85
N ASN A 3 6.18 -7.67 -3.16
CA ASN A 3 7.22 -8.41 -3.89
C ASN A 3 8.63 -8.03 -3.46
N THR A 4 8.93 -6.73 -3.39
CA THR A 4 10.23 -6.23 -2.93
C THR A 4 10.53 -6.65 -1.49
N SER A 5 9.54 -6.51 -0.59
CA SER A 5 9.68 -6.92 0.81
C SER A 5 9.97 -8.42 0.91
N ARG A 6 9.26 -9.25 0.14
CA ARG A 6 9.50 -10.70 0.09
C ARG A 6 10.91 -11.03 -0.37
N SER A 7 11.39 -10.38 -1.44
CA SER A 7 12.75 -10.60 -1.95
C SER A 7 13.82 -10.21 -0.91
N ILE A 8 13.64 -9.06 -0.25
CA ILE A 8 14.56 -8.61 0.81
C ILE A 8 14.58 -9.61 1.98
N ILE A 9 13.40 -10.03 2.45
CA ILE A 9 13.29 -10.99 3.55
C ILE A 9 13.94 -12.32 3.17
N GLN A 10 13.75 -12.78 1.94
CA GLN A 10 14.39 -13.99 1.45
C GLN A 10 15.93 -13.88 1.46
N MET A 11 16.49 -12.76 1.00
CA MET A 11 17.94 -12.52 1.06
C MET A 11 18.47 -12.51 2.50
N VAL A 12 17.75 -11.87 3.42
CA VAL A 12 18.11 -11.82 4.85
C VAL A 12 18.08 -13.22 5.47
N ARG A 13 17.09 -14.04 5.12
CA ARG A 13 17.01 -15.45 5.53
C ARG A 13 18.18 -16.26 4.98
N GLN A 14 18.52 -16.11 3.70
CA GLN A 14 19.67 -16.79 3.08
C GLN A 14 20.99 -16.39 3.71
N ALA A 15 21.11 -15.17 4.22
CA ALA A 15 22.26 -14.70 4.99
C ALA A 15 22.33 -15.27 6.43
N GLY A 16 21.38 -16.14 6.83
CA GLY A 16 21.40 -16.84 8.11
C GLY A 16 20.58 -16.21 9.22
N ALA A 17 19.70 -15.23 8.93
CA ALA A 17 18.82 -14.66 9.96
C ALA A 17 17.84 -15.71 10.49
N ARG A 18 17.79 -15.87 11.82
CA ARG A 18 16.87 -16.80 12.50
C ARG A 18 15.46 -16.24 12.62
N ALA A 19 15.35 -14.93 12.79
CA ALA A 19 14.08 -14.23 12.86
C ALA A 19 14.16 -12.92 12.08
N VAL A 20 13.05 -12.55 11.39
CA VAL A 20 12.96 -11.34 10.60
C VAL A 20 11.68 -10.59 10.96
N THR A 21 11.83 -9.40 11.51
CA THR A 21 10.72 -8.46 11.71
C THR A 21 10.79 -7.39 10.64
N PHE A 22 9.70 -7.22 9.91
CA PHE A 22 9.55 -6.16 8.92
C PHE A 22 8.81 -5.00 9.58
N ALA A 23 9.45 -3.84 9.69
CA ALA A 23 8.85 -2.63 10.23
C ALA A 23 8.67 -1.59 9.11
N SER A 24 7.44 -1.13 8.93
CA SER A 24 7.11 -0.03 8.04
C SER A 24 6.96 1.26 8.83
N TYR A 25 7.63 2.33 8.40
CA TYR A 25 7.43 3.67 8.97
C TYR A 25 6.19 4.38 8.39
N SER A 26 5.41 3.69 7.59
CA SER A 26 4.14 4.14 7.02
C SER A 26 3.00 3.28 7.56
N ALA A 27 1.82 3.86 7.71
CA ALA A 27 0.59 3.11 7.91
C ALA A 27 0.31 2.19 6.71
N PRO A 28 -0.50 1.13 6.88
CA PRO A 28 -0.82 0.22 5.78
C PRO A 28 -1.62 0.94 4.68
N LEU A 29 -1.20 0.76 3.42
CA LEU A 29 -1.95 1.23 2.27
C LEU A 29 -3.14 0.30 2.03
N THR A 30 -4.34 0.85 2.06
CA THR A 30 -5.60 0.11 1.96
C THR A 30 -6.53 0.63 0.87
N HIS A 31 -6.32 1.88 0.42
CA HIS A 31 -7.15 2.55 -0.58
C HIS A 31 -6.31 3.18 -1.70
N PRO A 32 -6.83 3.25 -2.94
CA PRO A 32 -6.13 3.89 -4.04
C PRO A 32 -6.08 5.42 -3.86
N CYS A 33 -5.04 6.05 -4.40
CA CYS A 33 -5.01 7.50 -4.56
C CYS A 33 -5.79 7.91 -5.81
N VAL A 34 -6.61 8.98 -5.66
CA VAL A 34 -7.34 9.61 -6.79
C VAL A 34 -6.80 11.00 -7.12
N TYR A 35 -5.78 11.45 -6.39
CA TYR A 35 -5.20 12.79 -6.50
C TYR A 35 -3.86 12.83 -7.26
N GLY A 36 -3.61 11.84 -8.10
CA GLY A 36 -2.47 11.85 -9.04
C GLY A 36 -1.28 10.98 -8.68
N ILE A 37 -1.31 10.27 -7.54
CA ILE A 37 -0.29 9.25 -7.29
C ILE A 37 -0.71 7.97 -8.01
N ASP A 38 0.14 7.49 -8.93
CA ASP A 38 -0.08 6.21 -9.58
C ASP A 38 0.11 5.07 -8.57
N MET A 39 -1.00 4.45 -8.22
CA MET A 39 -1.05 3.35 -7.27
C MET A 39 -1.67 2.12 -7.92
N GLN A 40 -1.37 0.99 -7.34
CA GLN A 40 -1.97 -0.29 -7.71
C GLN A 40 -3.47 -0.31 -7.41
N THR A 41 -4.18 -1.27 -7.98
CA THR A 41 -5.58 -1.54 -7.62
C THR A 41 -5.67 -2.03 -6.17
N ARG A 42 -6.81 -1.83 -5.54
CA ARG A 42 -7.05 -2.22 -4.14
C ARG A 42 -6.78 -3.71 -3.89
N SER A 43 -7.13 -4.55 -4.87
CA SER A 43 -6.87 -6.01 -4.83
C SER A 43 -5.38 -6.36 -4.76
N GLU A 44 -4.50 -5.47 -5.17
CA GLU A 44 -3.05 -5.67 -5.16
C GLU A 44 -2.37 -5.14 -3.89
N PHE A 45 -3.09 -4.43 -3.02
CA PHE A 45 -2.53 -3.98 -1.73
C PHE A 45 -2.44 -5.15 -0.77
N ILE A 46 -1.22 -5.47 -0.37
CA ILE A 46 -0.95 -6.62 0.49
C ILE A 46 -1.62 -6.51 1.86
N ALA A 47 -1.86 -5.29 2.34
CA ALA A 47 -2.46 -4.99 3.63
C ALA A 47 -3.97 -4.72 3.56
N SER A 48 -4.59 -4.73 2.36
CA SER A 48 -6.02 -4.44 2.23
C SER A 48 -6.86 -5.59 2.78
N GLY A 49 -7.66 -5.30 3.81
CA GLY A 49 -8.61 -6.24 4.40
C GLY A 49 -7.99 -7.41 5.17
N VAL A 50 -6.70 -7.33 5.52
CA VAL A 50 -5.98 -8.39 6.23
C VAL A 50 -5.22 -7.85 7.44
N ARG A 51 -4.96 -8.72 8.41
CA ARG A 51 -4.21 -8.39 9.62
C ARG A 51 -2.69 -8.47 9.39
N GLU A 52 -1.93 -7.88 10.31
CA GLU A 52 -0.46 -7.85 10.23
C GLU A 52 0.16 -9.25 10.17
N GLU A 53 -0.40 -10.23 10.87
CA GLU A 53 0.07 -11.61 10.87
C GLU A 53 -0.07 -12.25 9.47
N GLU A 54 -1.15 -11.92 8.77
CA GLU A 54 -1.38 -12.41 7.41
C GLU A 54 -0.43 -11.73 6.42
N VAL A 55 -0.16 -10.44 6.60
CA VAL A 55 0.86 -9.73 5.81
C VAL A 55 2.23 -10.35 6.05
N ALA A 56 2.60 -10.64 7.31
CA ALA A 56 3.84 -11.29 7.67
C ALA A 56 4.01 -12.63 6.95
N ALA A 57 2.99 -13.48 7.02
CA ALA A 57 2.99 -14.76 6.32
C ALA A 57 3.16 -14.60 4.81
N ARG A 58 2.48 -13.63 4.19
CA ARG A 58 2.56 -13.37 2.74
C ARG A 58 3.95 -12.94 2.28
N ILE A 59 4.70 -12.18 3.10
CA ILE A 59 6.06 -11.72 2.77
C ILE A 59 7.16 -12.62 3.30
N GLY A 60 6.84 -13.63 4.12
CA GLY A 60 7.81 -14.56 4.70
C GLY A 60 8.55 -14.03 5.94
N ALA A 61 8.01 -12.98 6.59
CA ALA A 61 8.51 -12.45 7.84
C ALA A 61 7.90 -13.19 9.04
N ASP A 62 8.58 -13.17 10.19
CA ASP A 62 8.03 -13.68 11.44
C ASP A 62 7.05 -12.68 12.05
N ARG A 63 7.29 -11.39 11.80
CA ARG A 63 6.46 -10.29 12.29
C ARG A 63 6.46 -9.12 11.32
N VAL A 64 5.31 -8.44 11.21
CA VAL A 64 5.18 -7.15 10.55
C VAL A 64 4.69 -6.13 11.58
N LEU A 65 5.19 -4.91 11.49
CA LEU A 65 4.76 -3.77 12.27
C LEU A 65 4.51 -2.62 11.31
N PHE A 66 3.33 -2.04 11.33
CA PHE A 66 3.03 -0.80 10.64
C PHE A 66 3.05 0.38 11.60
N GLN A 67 3.38 1.56 11.08
CA GLN A 67 3.22 2.79 11.82
C GLN A 67 1.72 3.08 12.03
N ASP A 68 1.35 3.51 13.22
CA ASP A 68 0.02 4.04 13.47
C ASP A 68 -0.20 5.35 12.71
N LEU A 69 -1.38 5.52 12.08
CA LEU A 69 -1.67 6.68 11.24
C LEU A 69 -1.67 7.99 12.03
N ARG A 70 -2.25 7.98 13.23
CA ARG A 70 -2.31 9.18 14.09
C ARG A 70 -0.94 9.58 14.58
N ASP A 71 -0.11 8.61 14.94
CA ASP A 71 1.27 8.87 15.37
C ASP A 71 2.13 9.39 14.22
N MET A 72 1.92 8.88 13.00
CA MET A 72 2.57 9.37 11.78
C MET A 72 2.21 10.84 11.51
N GLU A 73 0.93 11.19 11.57
CA GLU A 73 0.47 12.58 11.44
C GLU A 73 1.04 13.48 12.54
N ALA A 74 1.02 13.00 13.80
CA ALA A 74 1.55 13.74 14.93
C ALA A 74 3.04 14.02 14.79
N ALA A 75 3.82 13.04 14.30
CA ALA A 75 5.25 13.19 14.08
C ALA A 75 5.56 14.27 13.02
N VAL A 76 4.84 14.26 11.90
CA VAL A 76 5.00 15.27 10.84
C VAL A 76 4.56 16.66 11.33
N ARG A 77 3.45 16.74 12.06
CA ARG A 77 2.94 18.00 12.61
C ARG A 77 3.87 18.65 13.62
N ARG A 78 4.66 17.86 14.36
CA ARG A 78 5.68 18.39 15.28
C ARG A 78 6.73 19.25 14.57
N GLN A 79 7.05 18.93 13.33
CA GLN A 79 8.04 19.65 12.53
C GLN A 79 7.51 20.99 12.01
N ASN A 80 6.21 21.07 11.72
CA ASN A 80 5.58 22.30 11.27
C ASN A 80 4.14 22.41 11.79
N ARG A 81 3.97 23.19 12.85
CA ARG A 81 2.66 23.41 13.51
C ARG A 81 1.66 24.22 12.66
N ALA A 82 2.12 24.87 11.58
CA ALA A 82 1.24 25.58 10.65
C ALA A 82 0.42 24.61 9.77
N VAL A 83 0.94 23.40 9.55
CA VAL A 83 0.21 22.36 8.80
C VAL A 83 -0.83 21.71 9.72
N ARG A 84 -2.11 21.95 9.39
CA ARG A 84 -3.24 21.51 10.21
C ARG A 84 -3.85 20.19 9.76
N SER A 85 -3.75 19.86 8.46
CA SER A 85 -4.34 18.65 7.88
C SER A 85 -3.40 18.02 6.86
N PHE A 86 -3.55 16.71 6.69
CA PHE A 86 -2.84 15.91 5.73
C PHE A 86 -3.86 15.10 4.92
N CYS A 87 -3.55 14.83 3.65
CA CYS A 87 -4.29 13.83 2.91
C CYS A 87 -3.83 12.44 3.34
N THR A 88 -4.73 11.69 3.96
CA THR A 88 -4.49 10.31 4.42
C THR A 88 -5.38 9.29 3.72
N ALA A 89 -6.00 9.68 2.61
CA ALA A 89 -7.00 8.88 1.92
C ALA A 89 -6.53 7.46 1.56
N CYS A 90 -5.27 7.31 1.17
CA CYS A 90 -4.72 5.99 0.84
C CYS A 90 -4.58 5.05 2.06
N PHE A 91 -4.60 5.59 3.27
CA PHE A 91 -4.57 4.84 4.52
C PHE A 91 -5.98 4.69 5.13
N SER A 92 -6.71 5.80 5.23
CA SER A 92 -7.99 5.87 5.94
C SER A 92 -9.22 5.56 5.06
N GLY A 93 -9.12 5.79 3.75
CA GLY A 93 -10.27 5.78 2.85
C GLY A 93 -11.10 7.07 2.88
N GLU A 94 -10.68 8.06 3.68
CA GLU A 94 -11.36 9.36 3.77
C GLU A 94 -10.74 10.34 2.76
N TYR A 95 -11.48 10.68 1.72
CA TYR A 95 -11.02 11.53 0.64
C TYR A 95 -11.36 12.99 0.91
N PRO A 96 -10.38 13.92 0.97
CA PRO A 96 -10.61 15.31 1.37
C PRO A 96 -11.57 16.10 0.48
N SER A 97 -11.72 15.73 -0.79
CA SER A 97 -12.67 16.37 -1.72
C SER A 97 -14.14 16.09 -1.37
N GLY A 98 -14.41 14.99 -0.65
CA GLY A 98 -15.76 14.61 -0.22
C GLY A 98 -16.69 14.07 -1.32
N ASP A 99 -16.22 14.02 -2.57
CA ASP A 99 -16.98 13.59 -3.74
C ASP A 99 -16.59 12.19 -4.26
N VAL A 100 -15.67 11.51 -3.56
CA VAL A 100 -15.20 10.17 -3.93
C VAL A 100 -16.14 9.12 -3.36
N SER A 101 -17.04 8.63 -4.20
CA SER A 101 -17.96 7.56 -3.82
C SER A 101 -17.34 6.17 -3.97
N PRO A 102 -17.87 5.13 -3.30
CA PRO A 102 -17.45 3.74 -3.53
C PRO A 102 -17.58 3.33 -5.00
N ASP A 103 -18.66 3.73 -5.68
CA ASP A 103 -18.89 3.41 -7.10
C ASP A 103 -17.81 4.02 -8.00
N TYR A 104 -17.36 5.25 -7.68
CA TYR A 104 -16.28 5.92 -8.40
C TYR A 104 -14.95 5.16 -8.22
N LEU A 105 -14.66 4.69 -7.02
CA LEU A 105 -13.47 3.87 -6.77
C LEU A 105 -13.51 2.54 -7.53
N GLU A 106 -14.66 1.87 -7.56
CA GLU A 106 -14.84 0.65 -8.34
C GLU A 106 -14.70 0.89 -9.84
N GLN A 107 -15.20 2.01 -10.34
CA GLN A 107 -15.02 2.37 -11.75
C GLN A 107 -13.53 2.55 -12.10
N ILE A 108 -12.79 3.32 -11.30
CA ILE A 108 -11.34 3.52 -11.48
C ILE A 108 -10.60 2.17 -11.44
N GLU A 109 -10.95 1.29 -10.53
CA GLU A 109 -10.32 -0.03 -10.44
C GLU A 109 -10.55 -0.85 -11.70
N ARG A 110 -11.78 -0.89 -12.20
CA ARG A 110 -12.13 -1.58 -13.47
C ARG A 110 -11.36 -1.01 -14.65
N GLU A 111 -11.29 0.31 -14.78
CA GLU A 111 -10.54 0.97 -15.86
C GLU A 111 -9.04 0.64 -15.80
N ARG A 112 -8.44 0.65 -14.61
CA ARG A 112 -7.04 0.29 -14.40
C ARG A 112 -6.76 -1.18 -14.73
N GLU A 113 -7.65 -2.09 -14.38
CA GLU A 113 -7.52 -3.52 -14.72
C GLU A 113 -7.59 -3.74 -16.23
N GLN A 114 -8.52 -3.07 -16.92
CA GLN A 114 -8.64 -3.13 -18.38
C GLN A 114 -7.37 -2.59 -19.08
N LEU A 115 -6.81 -1.48 -18.59
CA LEU A 115 -5.56 -0.94 -19.13
C LEU A 115 -4.39 -1.90 -18.95
N LYS A 116 -4.28 -2.53 -17.77
CA LYS A 116 -3.24 -3.54 -17.52
C LYS A 116 -3.39 -4.76 -18.42
N GLN A 117 -4.62 -5.20 -18.66
CA GLN A 117 -4.89 -6.32 -19.54
C GLN A 117 -4.46 -5.99 -20.98
N LYS A 118 -4.85 -4.82 -21.49
CA LYS A 118 -4.43 -4.36 -22.83
C LYS A 118 -2.90 -4.26 -22.95
N GLN A 119 -2.21 -3.75 -21.93
CA GLN A 119 -0.75 -3.68 -21.92
C GLN A 119 -0.09 -5.07 -21.99
N LYS A 120 -0.64 -6.05 -21.26
CA LYS A 120 -0.15 -7.43 -21.31
C LYS A 120 -0.35 -8.06 -22.69
N GLU A 121 -1.50 -7.85 -23.30
CA GLU A 121 -1.81 -8.38 -24.65
C GLU A 121 -0.87 -7.77 -25.69
N LEU A 122 -0.63 -6.45 -25.63
CA LEU A 122 0.34 -5.77 -26.50
C LEU A 122 1.77 -6.32 -26.31
N ALA A 123 2.21 -6.51 -25.08
CA ALA A 123 3.55 -7.04 -24.80
C ALA A 123 3.74 -8.46 -25.32
N LEU A 124 2.68 -9.29 -25.33
CA LEU A 124 2.71 -10.64 -25.90
C LEU A 124 2.69 -10.65 -27.43
N THR A 125 2.18 -9.59 -28.06
CA THR A 125 2.08 -9.49 -29.53
C THR A 125 3.38 -8.99 -30.17
N PHE A 126 4.19 -8.24 -29.44
CA PHE A 126 5.41 -7.59 -29.94
C PHE A 126 6.72 -8.11 -29.30
N GLY A 127 6.67 -9.09 -28.41
CA GLY A 127 7.82 -9.74 -27.78
C GLY A 127 7.99 -11.14 -28.30
#